data_e9d1f22adf138923183128878b86ad86
#
_entry.id   e9d1f22adf138923183128878b86ad86
#
_cell.length_a   1.000
_cell.length_b   1.000
_cell.length_c   1.000
_cell.angle_alpha   90.00
_cell.angle_beta   90.00
_cell.angle_gamma   90.00
#
_symmetry.space_group_name_H-M   'P 1'
#
loop_
_entity.id
_entity.type
_entity.pdbx_description
1 polymer ?
#
loop_
_entity_poly.entity_id
_entity_poly.type
_entity_poly.pdbx_seq_one_letter_code
_entity_poly.pdbx_strand_id
1 'polypeptide(L)'
;MHPRACLMCAVAWLAAPLPAAGFTFADGASVSCVVHGEAVPEYSPPPGTEAVNFTGRTVKVGSSYQIVWNAQKLAALPAPVHDFLFFHECAHAKVPTTDEVQANCAGLIDMRAAGRAGFAVETKLGAFYGATNDYWKNTLRCADAAAGKSSGAVTSPAR
;
A
#
# COMPACT_ATOMS: atom_id res chain seq x y z
N MET A 1 -57.28 -21.22 32.89
CA MET A 1 -55.90 -20.84 33.20
C MET A 1 -55.05 -21.14 31.98
N HIS A 2 -54.65 -20.10 31.19
CA HIS A 2 -53.81 -20.26 29.96
C HIS A 2 -52.43 -19.69 30.26
N PRO A 3 -51.33 -20.42 30.06
CA PRO A 3 -49.98 -19.86 30.22
C PRO A 3 -49.64 -19.00 28.99
N ARG A 4 -49.25 -17.77 29.23
CA ARG A 4 -48.67 -16.85 28.22
C ARG A 4 -47.22 -17.24 27.97
N ALA A 5 -46.91 -17.75 26.77
CA ALA A 5 -45.56 -17.95 26.31
C ALA A 5 -44.92 -16.59 25.99
N CYS A 6 -43.87 -16.25 26.72
CA CYS A 6 -43.06 -15.06 26.49
C CYS A 6 -42.06 -15.37 25.40
N LEU A 7 -42.23 -14.79 24.20
CA LEU A 7 -41.33 -14.95 23.07
C LEU A 7 -40.14 -13.99 23.28
N MET A 8 -39.01 -14.50 23.77
CA MET A 8 -37.75 -13.73 23.82
C MET A 8 -37.20 -13.55 22.41
N CYS A 9 -37.30 -12.34 21.86
CA CYS A 9 -36.58 -11.95 20.65
C CYS A 9 -35.08 -11.80 20.98
N ALA A 10 -34.28 -12.77 20.59
CA ALA A 10 -32.83 -12.64 20.60
C ALA A 10 -32.41 -11.68 19.48
N VAL A 11 -32.01 -10.47 19.84
CA VAL A 11 -31.39 -9.50 18.89
C VAL A 11 -29.93 -9.94 18.67
N ALA A 12 -29.69 -10.58 17.54
CA ALA A 12 -28.33 -10.87 17.11
C ALA A 12 -27.66 -9.55 16.69
N TRP A 13 -26.71 -9.08 17.51
CA TRP A 13 -25.83 -7.99 17.17
C TRP A 13 -24.86 -8.49 16.09
N LEU A 14 -25.10 -8.13 14.85
CA LEU A 14 -24.10 -8.25 13.78
C LEU A 14 -22.97 -7.28 14.11
N ALA A 15 -21.87 -7.80 14.66
CA ALA A 15 -20.66 -7.02 14.82
C ALA A 15 -20.19 -6.58 13.43
N ALA A 16 -20.35 -5.29 13.11
CA ALA A 16 -19.76 -4.71 11.93
C ALA A 16 -18.23 -4.90 12.01
N PRO A 17 -17.56 -5.35 10.95
CA PRO A 17 -16.11 -5.42 10.95
C PRO A 17 -15.56 -4.04 11.26
N LEU A 18 -14.72 -3.95 12.29
CA LEU A 18 -13.99 -2.73 12.59
C LEU A 18 -13.18 -2.36 11.33
N PRO A 19 -13.17 -1.08 10.93
CA PRO A 19 -12.30 -0.64 9.85
C PRO A 19 -10.88 -1.06 10.21
N ALA A 20 -10.21 -1.78 9.29
CA ALA A 20 -8.83 -2.17 9.49
C ALA A 20 -8.01 -0.90 9.75
N ALA A 21 -7.23 -0.89 10.81
CA ALA A 21 -6.27 0.17 11.06
C ALA A 21 -5.40 0.29 9.81
N GLY A 22 -5.24 1.51 9.27
CA GLY A 22 -4.38 1.75 8.12
C GLY A 22 -2.95 1.26 8.35
N PHE A 23 -2.15 1.25 7.30
CA PHE A 23 -0.76 0.84 7.39
C PHE A 23 0.03 1.72 8.37
N THR A 24 0.98 1.14 9.10
CA THR A 24 1.85 1.88 10.00
C THR A 24 3.28 1.78 9.49
N PHE A 25 3.91 2.90 9.18
CA PHE A 25 5.31 2.96 8.77
C PHE A 25 6.26 2.54 9.89
N ALA A 26 7.50 2.23 9.55
CA ALA A 26 8.53 1.79 10.51
C ALA A 26 8.84 2.83 11.61
N ASP A 27 8.54 4.11 11.37
CA ASP A 27 8.65 5.19 12.34
C ASP A 27 7.40 5.35 13.24
N GLY A 28 6.39 4.50 13.07
CA GLY A 28 5.14 4.54 13.83
C GLY A 28 4.05 5.45 13.25
N ALA A 29 4.31 6.19 12.17
CA ALA A 29 3.31 7.03 11.53
C ALA A 29 2.26 6.18 10.80
N SER A 30 0.98 6.45 11.04
CA SER A 30 -0.12 5.76 10.36
C SER A 30 -0.45 6.43 9.04
N VAL A 31 -0.80 5.63 8.04
CA VAL A 31 -1.17 6.07 6.69
C VAL A 31 -2.24 5.15 6.12
N SER A 32 -3.05 5.65 5.19
CA SER A 32 -3.99 4.85 4.41
C SER A 32 -3.80 5.13 2.93
N CYS A 33 -3.94 4.11 2.11
CA CYS A 33 -3.98 4.27 0.66
C CYS A 33 -5.29 4.97 0.27
N VAL A 34 -5.19 6.06 -0.49
CA VAL A 34 -6.34 6.83 -0.97
C VAL A 34 -6.35 6.86 -2.49
N VAL A 35 -7.47 6.48 -3.10
CA VAL A 35 -7.70 6.48 -4.54
C VAL A 35 -8.98 7.26 -4.84
N HIS A 36 -8.89 8.29 -5.66
CA HIS A 36 -10.02 9.18 -6.00
C HIS A 36 -10.73 9.80 -4.77
N GLY A 37 -9.98 10.04 -3.67
CA GLY A 37 -10.52 10.61 -2.43
C GLY A 37 -11.11 9.58 -1.47
N GLU A 38 -11.14 8.30 -1.83
CA GLU A 38 -11.63 7.22 -0.99
C GLU A 38 -10.48 6.36 -0.45
N ALA A 39 -10.55 5.98 0.83
CA ALA A 39 -9.58 5.07 1.41
C ALA A 39 -9.77 3.66 0.83
N VAL A 40 -8.68 3.06 0.37
CA VAL A 40 -8.65 1.65 -0.02
C VAL A 40 -8.69 0.81 1.26
N PRO A 41 -9.64 -0.11 1.42
CA PRO A 41 -9.70 -0.99 2.59
C PRO A 41 -8.42 -1.81 2.73
N GLU A 42 -7.87 -1.83 3.93
CA GLU A 42 -6.69 -2.60 4.29
C GLU A 42 -7.07 -3.71 5.26
N TYR A 43 -6.52 -4.90 5.07
CA TYR A 43 -6.85 -6.06 5.87
C TYR A 43 -5.60 -6.88 6.21
N SER A 44 -5.48 -7.29 7.46
CA SER A 44 -4.46 -8.23 7.91
C SER A 44 -5.14 -9.48 8.45
N PRO A 45 -5.05 -10.63 7.76
CA PRO A 45 -5.62 -11.88 8.25
C PRO A 45 -4.94 -12.31 9.54
N PRO A 46 -5.63 -13.07 10.40
CA PRO A 46 -5.04 -13.62 11.63
C PRO A 46 -3.75 -14.43 11.34
N PRO A 47 -2.80 -14.43 12.29
CA PRO A 47 -1.62 -15.27 12.17
C PRO A 47 -1.98 -16.76 11.95
N GLY A 48 -1.24 -17.45 11.07
CA GLY A 48 -1.49 -18.85 10.75
C GLY A 48 -2.53 -19.09 9.66
N THR A 49 -3.11 -18.04 9.09
CA THR A 49 -3.97 -18.19 7.91
C THR A 49 -3.08 -18.48 6.70
N GLU A 50 -3.04 -19.72 6.23
CA GLU A 50 -2.15 -20.19 5.15
C GLU A 50 -2.33 -19.49 3.80
N ALA A 51 -3.44 -18.79 3.61
CA ALA A 51 -3.79 -18.12 2.35
C ALA A 51 -2.86 -16.96 1.97
N VAL A 52 -1.92 -16.54 2.84
CA VAL A 52 -1.12 -15.33 2.64
C VAL A 52 0.36 -15.67 2.46
N ASN A 53 0.72 -16.17 1.27
CA ASN A 53 2.13 -16.45 0.95
C ASN A 53 2.90 -15.23 0.41
N PHE A 54 2.32 -14.05 0.45
CA PHE A 54 2.92 -12.76 0.06
C PHE A 54 3.10 -11.85 1.29
N THR A 55 3.84 -10.76 1.16
CA THR A 55 4.04 -9.76 2.23
C THR A 55 2.94 -8.71 2.22
N GLY A 56 2.63 -8.17 1.06
CA GLY A 56 1.49 -7.32 0.74
C GLY A 56 0.89 -7.75 -0.59
N ARG A 57 -0.39 -7.48 -0.80
CA ARG A 57 -1.03 -7.71 -2.08
C ARG A 57 -2.26 -6.84 -2.25
N THR A 58 -2.31 -6.13 -3.36
CA THR A 58 -3.51 -5.43 -3.81
C THR A 58 -4.37 -6.36 -4.65
N VAL A 59 -5.62 -6.51 -4.26
CA VAL A 59 -6.61 -7.34 -4.94
C VAL A 59 -7.78 -6.50 -5.40
N LYS A 60 -8.31 -6.83 -6.58
CA LYS A 60 -9.53 -6.21 -7.09
C LYS A 60 -10.75 -6.98 -6.55
N VAL A 61 -11.68 -6.27 -5.93
CA VAL A 61 -12.92 -6.81 -5.39
C VAL A 61 -14.09 -6.05 -6.03
N GLY A 62 -14.74 -6.66 -7.02
CA GLY A 62 -15.74 -5.99 -7.83
C GLY A 62 -15.16 -4.81 -8.61
N SER A 63 -15.67 -3.60 -8.37
CA SER A 63 -15.15 -2.35 -8.96
C SER A 63 -14.08 -1.65 -8.11
N SER A 64 -13.81 -2.14 -6.89
CA SER A 64 -12.90 -1.52 -5.91
C SER A 64 -11.62 -2.33 -5.73
N TYR A 65 -10.70 -1.79 -4.96
CA TYR A 65 -9.47 -2.46 -4.55
C TYR A 65 -9.45 -2.67 -3.04
N GLN A 66 -8.69 -3.67 -2.61
CA GLN A 66 -8.38 -3.94 -1.21
C GLN A 66 -6.90 -4.31 -1.11
N ILE A 67 -6.23 -3.88 -0.04
CA ILE A 67 -4.85 -4.29 0.23
C ILE A 67 -4.86 -5.31 1.37
N VAL A 68 -4.18 -6.43 1.16
CA VAL A 68 -4.05 -7.50 2.16
C VAL A 68 -2.59 -7.56 2.61
N TRP A 69 -2.37 -7.44 3.92
CA TRP A 69 -1.05 -7.45 4.53
C TRP A 69 -0.77 -8.74 5.30
N ASN A 70 0.42 -9.30 5.14
CA ASN A 70 0.94 -10.29 6.07
C ASN A 70 1.78 -9.58 7.13
N ALA A 71 1.17 -9.28 8.28
CA ALA A 71 1.82 -8.52 9.35
C ALA A 71 3.14 -9.15 9.84
N GLN A 72 3.22 -10.48 9.89
CA GLN A 72 4.44 -11.19 10.31
C GLN A 72 5.58 -11.02 9.30
N LYS A 73 5.28 -11.13 7.99
CA LYS A 73 6.28 -10.92 6.94
C LYS A 73 6.69 -9.45 6.84
N LEU A 74 5.74 -8.52 6.99
CA LEU A 74 6.02 -7.08 7.03
C LEU A 74 6.99 -6.74 8.15
N ALA A 75 6.73 -7.22 9.37
CA ALA A 75 7.58 -6.95 10.53
C ALA A 75 9.02 -7.48 10.39
N ALA A 76 9.25 -8.45 9.50
CA ALA A 76 10.58 -9.00 9.22
C ALA A 76 11.37 -8.21 8.18
N LEU A 77 10.76 -7.22 7.51
CA LEU A 77 11.42 -6.43 6.47
C LEU A 77 12.31 -5.33 7.07
N PRO A 78 13.41 -4.98 6.38
CA PRO A 78 14.13 -3.74 6.68
C PRO A 78 13.20 -2.52 6.54
N ALA A 79 13.31 -1.54 7.44
CA ALA A 79 12.42 -0.37 7.49
C ALA A 79 12.17 0.32 6.12
N PRO A 80 13.18 0.57 5.26
CA PRO A 80 12.92 1.18 3.96
C PRO A 80 12.08 0.30 3.02
N VAL A 81 12.24 -1.02 3.10
CA VAL A 81 11.50 -1.99 2.28
C VAL A 81 10.07 -2.13 2.79
N HIS A 82 9.90 -2.19 4.10
CA HIS A 82 8.62 -2.17 4.77
C HIS A 82 7.78 -0.96 4.32
N ASP A 83 8.35 0.23 4.43
CA ASP A 83 7.66 1.47 4.07
C ASP A 83 7.38 1.58 2.57
N PHE A 84 8.34 1.18 1.72
CA PHE A 84 8.17 1.18 0.27
C PHE A 84 7.04 0.26 -0.18
N LEU A 85 6.85 -0.89 0.49
CA LEU A 85 5.80 -1.83 0.13
C LEU A 85 4.39 -1.22 0.21
N PHE A 86 4.15 -0.31 1.17
CA PHE A 86 2.89 0.45 1.23
C PHE A 86 2.66 1.26 -0.06
N PHE A 87 3.67 2.00 -0.51
CA PHE A 87 3.56 2.80 -1.72
C PHE A 87 3.39 1.94 -2.97
N HIS A 88 4.07 0.79 -3.02
CA HIS A 88 3.96 -0.19 -4.10
C HIS A 88 2.54 -0.77 -4.20
N GLU A 89 1.98 -1.26 -3.09
CA GLU A 89 0.63 -1.82 -3.11
C GLU A 89 -0.44 -0.75 -3.37
N CYS A 90 -0.26 0.45 -2.81
CA CYS A 90 -1.14 1.57 -3.11
C CYS A 90 -1.08 1.97 -4.59
N ALA A 91 0.08 1.87 -5.23
CA ALA A 91 0.25 2.15 -6.65
C ALA A 91 -0.54 1.19 -7.54
N HIS A 92 -0.64 -0.10 -7.20
CA HIS A 92 -1.50 -1.05 -7.92
C HIS A 92 -2.97 -0.62 -7.97
N ALA A 93 -3.46 0.03 -6.92
CA ALA A 93 -4.83 0.56 -6.88
C ALA A 93 -4.96 1.91 -7.60
N LYS A 94 -3.97 2.80 -7.48
CA LYS A 94 -3.97 4.14 -8.10
C LYS A 94 -3.77 4.11 -9.61
N VAL A 95 -2.88 3.23 -10.07
CA VAL A 95 -2.56 3.04 -11.49
C VAL A 95 -2.97 1.61 -11.84
N PRO A 96 -4.26 1.31 -12.08
CA PRO A 96 -4.77 -0.05 -12.22
C PRO A 96 -3.86 -0.94 -13.09
N THR A 97 -2.84 -1.53 -12.49
CA THR A 97 -1.80 -2.29 -13.19
C THR A 97 -1.47 -3.57 -12.47
N THR A 98 -1.11 -4.59 -13.23
CA THR A 98 -0.51 -5.84 -12.74
C THR A 98 1.00 -5.90 -13.05
N ASP A 99 1.54 -4.85 -13.67
CA ASP A 99 2.98 -4.72 -13.95
C ASP A 99 3.69 -4.22 -12.70
N GLU A 100 4.56 -5.07 -12.16
CA GLU A 100 5.32 -4.82 -10.93
C GLU A 100 6.32 -3.65 -11.08
N VAL A 101 6.90 -3.46 -12.27
CA VAL A 101 7.83 -2.34 -12.52
C VAL A 101 7.05 -1.03 -12.56
N GLN A 102 5.86 -1.03 -13.15
CA GLN A 102 4.97 0.12 -13.18
C GLN A 102 4.48 0.49 -11.78
N ALA A 103 4.09 -0.50 -10.97
CA ALA A 103 3.68 -0.29 -9.58
C ALA A 103 4.85 0.23 -8.73
N ASN A 104 6.04 -0.35 -8.88
CA ASN A 104 7.25 0.14 -8.21
C ASN A 104 7.58 1.58 -8.60
N CYS A 105 7.50 1.91 -9.89
CA CYS A 105 7.75 3.25 -10.39
C CYS A 105 6.81 4.28 -9.75
N ALA A 106 5.50 4.03 -9.82
CA ALA A 106 4.49 4.90 -9.25
C ALA A 106 4.62 4.99 -7.71
N GLY A 107 4.88 3.86 -7.06
CA GLY A 107 5.12 3.80 -5.61
C GLY A 107 6.36 4.59 -5.20
N LEU A 108 7.46 4.52 -5.95
CA LEU A 108 8.67 5.30 -5.65
C LEU A 108 8.45 6.80 -5.86
N ILE A 109 7.70 7.20 -6.88
CA ILE A 109 7.31 8.60 -7.09
C ILE A 109 6.51 9.11 -5.89
N ASP A 110 5.51 8.36 -5.43
CA ASP A 110 4.69 8.72 -4.28
C ASP A 110 5.51 8.76 -2.99
N MET A 111 6.42 7.81 -2.77
CA MET A 111 7.31 7.77 -1.62
C MET A 111 8.26 8.98 -1.58
N ARG A 112 8.79 9.40 -2.74
CA ARG A 112 9.59 10.63 -2.91
C ARG A 112 8.75 11.87 -2.59
N ALA A 113 7.54 11.97 -3.12
CA ALA A 113 6.63 13.07 -2.89
C ALA A 113 6.23 13.19 -1.40
N ALA A 114 6.14 12.07 -0.69
CA ALA A 114 5.90 12.02 0.74
C ALA A 114 7.15 12.35 1.59
N GLY A 115 8.30 12.64 0.97
CA GLY A 115 9.57 12.91 1.67
C GLY A 115 10.18 11.69 2.36
N ARG A 116 9.74 10.47 1.99
CA ARG A 116 10.19 9.21 2.59
C ARG A 116 11.24 8.48 1.77
N ALA A 117 11.52 8.93 0.54
CA ALA A 117 12.58 8.41 -0.30
C ALA A 117 13.62 9.49 -0.59
N GLY A 118 14.88 9.07 -0.60
CA GLY A 118 16.04 9.87 -0.98
C GLY A 118 17.20 8.92 -1.20
N PHE A 119 18.36 9.44 -1.61
CA PHE A 119 19.50 8.63 -2.03
C PHE A 119 19.82 7.44 -1.09
N ALA A 120 19.89 7.69 0.23
CA ALA A 120 20.21 6.65 1.21
C ALA A 120 19.13 5.56 1.29
N VAL A 121 17.84 5.92 1.21
CA VAL A 121 16.72 4.98 1.20
C VAL A 121 16.72 4.17 -0.08
N GLU A 122 16.84 4.82 -1.24
CA GLU A 122 16.84 4.19 -2.55
C GLU A 122 18.03 3.25 -2.76
N THR A 123 19.20 3.57 -2.15
CA THR A 123 20.35 2.66 -2.10
C THR A 123 20.02 1.38 -1.34
N LYS A 124 19.32 1.48 -0.20
CA LYS A 124 18.90 0.30 0.58
C LYS A 124 17.83 -0.52 -0.15
N LEU A 125 16.89 0.14 -0.81
CA LEU A 125 15.90 -0.53 -1.67
C LEU A 125 16.59 -1.26 -2.82
N GLY A 126 17.55 -0.61 -3.49
CA GLY A 126 18.34 -1.23 -4.55
C GLY A 126 19.13 -2.45 -4.07
N ALA A 127 19.72 -2.39 -2.89
CA ALA A 127 20.42 -3.53 -2.29
C ALA A 127 19.48 -4.71 -2.02
N PHE A 128 18.24 -4.43 -1.62
CA PHE A 128 17.23 -5.46 -1.35
C PHE A 128 16.66 -6.08 -2.64
N TYR A 129 16.28 -5.25 -3.60
CA TYR A 129 15.68 -5.71 -4.87
C TYR A 129 16.70 -6.16 -5.92
N GLY A 130 17.99 -5.98 -5.65
CA GLY A 130 19.07 -6.29 -6.56
C GLY A 130 19.42 -5.09 -7.45
N ALA A 131 20.34 -4.26 -6.99
CA ALA A 131 20.75 -3.02 -7.68
C ALA A 131 21.29 -3.23 -9.12
N THR A 132 21.72 -4.46 -9.42
CA THR A 132 22.27 -4.80 -10.74
C THR A 132 21.27 -5.40 -11.70
N ASN A 133 20.07 -5.81 -11.22
CA ASN A 133 19.05 -6.37 -12.09
C ASN A 133 18.23 -5.27 -12.81
N ASP A 134 17.62 -5.62 -13.92
CA ASP A 134 16.84 -4.66 -14.73
C ASP A 134 15.53 -4.22 -14.04
N TYR A 135 15.02 -5.02 -13.13
CA TYR A 135 13.79 -4.73 -12.39
C TYR A 135 13.90 -3.41 -11.61
N TRP A 136 14.92 -3.29 -10.72
CA TRP A 136 15.11 -2.07 -9.93
C TRP A 136 15.65 -0.90 -10.77
N LYS A 137 16.53 -1.17 -11.74
CA LYS A 137 17.01 -0.14 -12.67
C LYS A 137 15.88 0.50 -13.48
N ASN A 138 14.92 -0.31 -13.95
CA ASN A 138 13.77 0.19 -14.69
C ASN A 138 12.84 1.02 -13.78
N THR A 139 12.65 0.60 -12.52
CA THR A 139 11.94 1.38 -11.50
C THR A 139 12.56 2.76 -11.33
N LEU A 140 13.88 2.85 -11.08
CA LEU A 140 14.58 4.13 -10.92
C LEU A 140 14.48 4.99 -12.16
N ARG A 141 14.76 4.43 -13.33
CA ARG A 141 14.71 5.18 -14.61
C ARG A 141 13.32 5.79 -14.84
N CYS A 142 12.26 5.05 -14.55
CA CYS A 142 10.89 5.52 -14.66
C CYS A 142 10.60 6.65 -13.66
N ALA A 143 10.97 6.51 -12.40
CA ALA A 143 10.74 7.52 -11.37
C ALA A 143 11.56 8.80 -11.63
N ASP A 144 12.80 8.68 -12.14
CA ASP A 144 13.66 9.80 -12.50
C ASP A 144 13.10 10.57 -13.70
N ALA A 145 12.59 9.86 -14.72
CA ALA A 145 11.95 10.49 -15.87
C ALA A 145 10.71 11.30 -15.48
N ALA A 146 9.95 10.83 -14.50
CA ALA A 146 8.81 11.57 -13.96
C ALA A 146 9.25 12.85 -13.21
N ALA A 147 10.31 12.78 -12.42
CA ALA A 147 10.88 13.93 -11.73
C ALA A 147 11.42 14.98 -12.72
N GLY A 148 12.12 14.56 -13.78
CA GLY A 148 12.62 15.46 -14.85
C GLY A 148 11.50 16.18 -15.60
N LYS A 149 10.35 15.54 -15.81
CA LYS A 149 9.17 16.18 -16.43
C LYS A 149 8.54 17.24 -15.53
N SER A 150 8.53 17.03 -14.21
CA SER A 150 7.99 18.00 -13.26
C SER A 150 8.88 19.23 -13.09
N SER A 151 10.20 19.09 -13.24
CA SER A 151 11.16 20.20 -13.15
C SER A 151 11.13 21.12 -14.37
N GLY A 152 10.69 20.64 -15.53
CA GLY A 152 10.62 21.40 -16.79
C GLY A 152 9.41 22.33 -16.90
N ALA A 153 8.45 22.26 -15.98
CA ALA A 153 7.22 23.08 -16.01
C ALA A 153 7.35 24.44 -15.30
N VAL A 154 8.54 24.82 -14.83
CA VAL A 154 8.79 26.19 -14.33
C VAL A 154 8.85 27.13 -15.54
N THR A 155 7.70 27.71 -15.84
CA THR A 155 7.53 28.76 -16.85
C THR A 155 8.53 29.88 -16.62
N SER A 156 9.35 30.15 -17.65
CA SER A 156 10.15 31.36 -17.75
C SER A 156 9.23 32.58 -17.59
N PRO A 157 9.53 33.56 -16.72
CA PRO A 157 8.76 34.79 -16.67
C PRO A 157 8.95 35.50 -18.00
N ALA A 158 7.84 35.83 -18.66
CA ALA A 158 7.84 36.71 -19.83
C ALA A 158 8.48 38.05 -19.45
N ARG A 159 9.45 38.48 -20.25
CA ARG A 159 10.05 39.81 -20.21
C ARG A 159 9.10 40.83 -20.85
#